data_6211299760481b35b2607daa0c653aa1
#
_entry.id   6211299760481b35b2607daa0c653aa1
#
_cell.length_a   1.000
_cell.length_b   1.000
_cell.length_c   1.000
_cell.angle_alpha   90.00
_cell.angle_beta   90.00
_cell.angle_gamma   90.00
#
_symmetry.space_group_name_H-M   'P 1'
#
loop_
_entity.id
_entity.type
_entity.pdbx_description
1 polymer ?
#
loop_
_entity_poly.entity_id
_entity_poly.type
_entity_poly.pdbx_seq_one_letter_code
_entity_poly.pdbx_strand_id
1 'polypeptide(L)'
;MPELPEVETVRRGLEPAMEGARFAKVEVHRGDLRWPLPKDFAQRLEGQTVQRLDRRAKYLLADLSSGEVLIMHLGMSGSFRVARSDGVHTPGGYYRAHPRHSAHDHVRFHMSSGALISFNDPRRPAHSFADAGQLRVRGAA
;
A
#
# COMPACT_ATOMS: atom_id res chain seq x y z
N MET A 1 11.56 8.80 -7.86
CA MET A 1 10.36 8.92 -7.02
C MET A 1 9.16 9.29 -7.88
N PRO A 2 8.00 8.67 -7.67
CA PRO A 2 6.81 9.05 -8.43
C PRO A 2 6.47 10.53 -8.25
N GLU A 3 6.08 11.14 -9.34
CA GLU A 3 5.62 12.52 -9.30
C GLU A 3 4.21 12.60 -8.71
N LEU A 4 3.79 13.79 -8.29
CA LEU A 4 2.46 13.96 -7.71
C LEU A 4 1.32 13.44 -8.60
N PRO A 5 1.32 13.66 -9.93
CA PRO A 5 0.29 13.08 -10.78
C PRO A 5 0.23 11.56 -10.74
N GLU A 6 1.39 10.90 -10.63
CA GLU A 6 1.43 9.45 -10.53
C GLU A 6 0.87 8.97 -9.19
N VAL A 7 1.21 9.67 -8.11
CA VAL A 7 0.71 9.32 -6.77
C VAL A 7 -0.81 9.48 -6.72
N GLU A 8 -1.34 10.54 -7.34
CA GLU A 8 -2.78 10.73 -7.41
C GLU A 8 -3.45 9.65 -8.26
N THR A 9 -2.81 9.19 -9.34
CA THR A 9 -3.29 8.08 -10.14
C THR A 9 -3.35 6.79 -9.32
N VAL A 10 -2.34 6.55 -8.49
CA VAL A 10 -2.33 5.39 -7.59
C VAL A 10 -3.48 5.50 -6.58
N ARG A 11 -3.67 6.67 -5.97
CA ARG A 11 -4.77 6.89 -5.03
C ARG A 11 -6.12 6.55 -5.69
N ARG A 12 -6.35 7.07 -6.87
CA ARG A 12 -7.61 6.82 -7.60
C ARG A 12 -7.79 5.36 -7.98
N GLY A 13 -6.69 4.67 -8.29
CA GLY A 13 -6.74 3.26 -8.60
C GLY A 13 -7.00 2.37 -7.39
N LEU A 14 -6.56 2.79 -6.22
CA LEU A 14 -6.79 2.07 -4.97
C LEU A 14 -8.16 2.36 -4.36
N GLU A 15 -8.71 3.54 -4.61
CA GLU A 15 -9.95 4.00 -3.98
C GLU A 15 -11.10 2.99 -4.10
N PRO A 16 -11.42 2.47 -5.30
CA PRO A 16 -12.54 1.51 -5.40
C PRO A 16 -12.29 0.20 -4.66
N ALA A 17 -11.03 -0.16 -4.44
CA ALA A 17 -10.68 -1.40 -3.76
C ALA A 17 -10.64 -1.23 -2.25
N MET A 18 -10.32 -0.03 -1.77
CA MET A 18 -10.06 0.23 -0.35
C MET A 18 -11.15 1.01 0.34
N GLU A 19 -11.63 2.10 -0.26
CA GLU A 19 -12.56 3.00 0.41
C GLU A 19 -13.89 2.31 0.67
N GLY A 20 -14.31 2.35 1.94
CA GLY A 20 -15.50 1.63 2.38
C GLY A 20 -15.29 0.15 2.66
N ALA A 21 -14.12 -0.39 2.35
CA ALA A 21 -13.81 -1.80 2.56
C ALA A 21 -13.07 -2.03 3.88
N ARG A 22 -13.18 -3.25 4.38
CA ARG A 22 -12.52 -3.68 5.61
C ARG A 22 -11.31 -4.53 5.24
N PHE A 23 -10.25 -4.44 6.05
CA PHE A 23 -9.13 -5.35 5.95
C PHE A 23 -9.56 -6.70 6.51
N ALA A 24 -9.87 -7.66 5.65
CA ALA A 24 -10.28 -8.99 6.08
C ALA A 24 -9.07 -9.80 6.56
N LYS A 25 -7.93 -9.62 5.90
CA LYS A 25 -6.68 -10.29 6.27
C LYS A 25 -5.51 -9.43 5.80
N VAL A 26 -4.45 -9.38 6.60
CA VAL A 26 -3.21 -8.70 6.22
C VAL A 26 -2.07 -9.69 6.34
N GLU A 27 -1.39 -9.94 5.22
CA GLU A 27 -0.23 -10.84 5.17
C GLU A 27 1.05 -10.02 5.07
N VAL A 28 1.98 -10.29 5.97
CA VAL A 28 3.32 -9.70 5.92
C VAL A 28 4.27 -10.78 5.43
N HIS A 29 4.74 -10.65 4.18
CA HIS A 29 5.64 -11.62 3.57
C HIS A 29 7.09 -11.26 3.77
N ARG A 30 7.41 -9.95 3.76
CA ARG A 30 8.77 -9.46 3.96
C ARG A 30 8.72 -8.22 4.84
N GLY A 31 9.18 -8.39 6.05
CA GLY A 31 9.27 -7.28 7.00
C GLY A 31 10.56 -6.47 6.87
N ASP A 32 11.36 -6.74 5.84
CA ASP A 32 12.71 -6.18 5.66
C ASP A 32 12.72 -4.92 4.76
N LEU A 33 11.64 -4.17 4.76
CA LEU A 33 11.64 -2.84 4.14
C LEU A 33 12.70 -1.97 4.83
N ARG A 34 13.27 -1.02 4.10
CA ARG A 34 14.22 -0.06 4.69
C ARG A 34 13.63 0.61 5.92
N TRP A 35 12.33 0.89 5.87
CA TRP A 35 11.55 1.31 7.02
C TRP A 35 10.79 0.08 7.53
N PRO A 36 11.29 -0.59 8.58
CA PRO A 36 10.64 -1.81 9.06
C PRO A 36 9.17 -1.55 9.43
N LEU A 37 8.35 -2.56 9.20
CA LEU A 37 6.95 -2.47 9.57
C LEU A 37 6.80 -2.38 11.10
N PRO A 38 5.81 -1.63 11.59
CA PRO A 38 5.55 -1.59 13.02
C PRO A 38 5.25 -2.99 13.55
N LYS A 39 5.60 -3.22 14.81
CA LYS A 39 5.15 -4.41 15.51
C LYS A 39 3.63 -4.42 15.50
N ASP A 40 3.04 -5.58 15.32
CA ASP A 40 1.59 -5.75 15.28
C ASP A 40 0.91 -5.05 14.10
N PHE A 41 1.66 -4.79 13.03
CA PHE A 41 1.13 -4.09 11.85
C PHE A 41 -0.15 -4.76 11.33
N ALA A 42 -0.10 -6.08 11.11
CA ALA A 42 -1.25 -6.82 10.58
C ALA A 42 -2.44 -6.74 11.55
N GLN A 43 -2.20 -6.95 12.83
CA GLN A 43 -3.27 -6.95 13.84
C GLN A 43 -3.91 -5.57 13.99
N ARG A 44 -3.14 -4.51 13.81
CA ARG A 44 -3.67 -3.14 13.90
C ARG A 44 -4.59 -2.80 12.74
N LEU A 45 -4.44 -3.46 11.60
CA LEU A 45 -5.25 -3.21 10.41
C LEU A 45 -6.42 -4.16 10.29
N GLU A 46 -6.24 -5.43 10.65
CA GLU A 46 -7.28 -6.44 10.45
C GLU A 46 -8.56 -6.08 11.21
N GLY A 47 -9.68 -6.15 10.51
CA GLY A 47 -10.98 -5.77 11.04
C GLY A 47 -11.32 -4.30 10.90
N GLN A 48 -10.36 -3.44 10.54
CA GLN A 48 -10.61 -2.01 10.38
C GLN A 48 -11.18 -1.72 9.00
N THR A 49 -12.12 -0.78 8.95
CA THR A 49 -12.68 -0.29 7.69
C THR A 49 -11.94 0.97 7.26
N VAL A 50 -11.62 1.06 5.97
CA VAL A 50 -11.05 2.27 5.39
C VAL A 50 -12.21 3.24 5.15
N GLN A 51 -12.27 4.29 5.93
CA GLN A 51 -13.33 5.30 5.82
C GLN A 51 -13.08 6.25 4.66
N ARG A 52 -11.82 6.53 4.39
CA ARG A 52 -11.43 7.49 3.37
C ARG A 52 -9.99 7.22 2.93
N LEU A 53 -9.74 7.34 1.64
CA LEU A 53 -8.38 7.26 1.08
C LEU A 53 -8.01 8.61 0.50
N ASP A 54 -7.05 9.26 1.12
CA ASP A 54 -6.58 10.59 0.77
C ASP A 54 -5.14 10.58 0.32
N ARG A 55 -4.71 11.71 -0.19
CA ARG A 55 -3.31 11.97 -0.52
C ARG A 55 -2.87 13.27 0.15
N ARG A 56 -1.70 13.25 0.75
CA ARG A 56 -1.05 14.45 1.26
C ARG A 56 0.37 14.47 0.73
N ALA A 57 0.68 15.40 -0.17
CA ALA A 57 1.93 15.40 -0.92
C ALA A 57 2.10 14.03 -1.60
N LYS A 58 3.19 13.33 -1.36
CA LYS A 58 3.45 12.01 -1.96
C LYS A 58 3.07 10.85 -1.03
N TYR A 59 2.34 11.13 0.04
CA TYR A 59 1.85 10.12 0.97
C TYR A 59 0.39 9.80 0.69
N LEU A 60 0.06 8.52 0.75
CA LEU A 60 -1.31 8.05 0.70
C LEU A 60 -1.77 7.77 2.12
N LEU A 61 -2.95 8.24 2.47
CA LEU A 61 -3.47 8.18 3.83
C LEU A 61 -4.82 7.47 3.83
N ALA A 62 -4.89 6.34 4.50
CA ALA A 62 -6.14 5.61 4.68
C ALA A 62 -6.64 5.83 6.10
N ASP A 63 -7.72 6.56 6.25
CA ASP A 63 -8.35 6.79 7.55
C ASP A 63 -9.12 5.54 7.95
N LEU A 64 -8.79 5.01 9.12
CA LEU A 64 -9.36 3.75 9.61
C LEU A 64 -10.49 4.01 10.60
N SER A 65 -11.37 3.02 10.72
CA SER A 65 -12.51 3.09 11.64
C SER A 65 -12.09 3.22 13.11
N SER A 66 -10.86 2.81 13.44
CA SER A 66 -10.32 2.99 14.80
C SER A 66 -9.90 4.42 15.11
N GLY A 67 -9.82 5.29 14.10
CA GLY A 67 -9.23 6.62 14.22
C GLY A 67 -7.74 6.64 13.88
N GLU A 68 -7.13 5.49 13.70
CA GLU A 68 -5.75 5.40 13.22
C GLU A 68 -5.69 5.67 11.73
N VAL A 69 -4.49 5.93 11.23
CA VAL A 69 -4.27 6.20 9.79
C VAL A 69 -3.18 5.28 9.28
N LEU A 70 -3.47 4.57 8.19
CA LEU A 70 -2.45 3.83 7.46
C LEU A 70 -1.78 4.78 6.49
N ILE A 71 -0.48 4.98 6.66
CA ILE A 71 0.32 5.88 5.83
C ILE A 71 1.15 5.04 4.87
N MET A 72 1.01 5.32 3.58
CA MET A 72 1.69 4.58 2.52
C MET A 72 2.51 5.52 1.65
N HIS A 73 3.74 5.13 1.38
CA HIS A 73 4.65 5.90 0.53
C HIS A 73 5.35 4.94 -0.41
N LEU A 74 5.33 5.25 -1.70
CA LEU A 74 5.90 4.34 -2.71
C LEU A 74 7.43 4.36 -2.77
N GLY A 75 8.05 5.43 -2.33
CA GLY A 75 9.48 5.60 -2.56
C GLY A 75 9.76 5.69 -4.06
N MET A 76 10.93 5.25 -4.49
CA MET A 76 11.28 5.27 -5.91
C MET A 76 10.79 4.05 -6.67
N SER A 77 10.70 2.91 -6.03
CA SER A 77 10.43 1.64 -6.71
C SER A 77 9.22 0.89 -6.18
N GLY A 78 8.53 1.43 -5.18
CA GLY A 78 7.33 0.78 -4.66
C GLY A 78 6.15 0.91 -5.60
N SER A 79 5.26 -0.08 -5.56
CA SER A 79 4.04 -0.06 -6.34
C SER A 79 2.98 -0.90 -5.64
N PHE A 80 1.73 -0.64 -5.99
CA PHE A 80 0.61 -1.46 -5.56
C PHE A 80 0.06 -2.23 -6.75
N ARG A 81 -0.21 -3.51 -6.54
CA ARG A 81 -0.91 -4.34 -7.51
C ARG A 81 -2.27 -4.66 -6.94
N VAL A 82 -3.31 -4.45 -7.73
CA VAL A 82 -4.69 -4.72 -7.33
C VAL A 82 -5.21 -5.89 -8.15
N ALA A 83 -5.55 -6.99 -7.48
CA ALA A 83 -6.13 -8.17 -8.12
C ALA A 83 -7.60 -8.27 -7.74
N ARG A 84 -8.45 -8.41 -8.74
CA ARG A 84 -9.89 -8.61 -8.59
C ARG A 84 -10.31 -9.77 -9.47
N SER A 85 -11.57 -10.18 -9.36
CA SER A 85 -12.12 -11.25 -10.19
C SER A 85 -12.02 -10.98 -11.69
N ASP A 86 -12.00 -9.70 -12.09
CA ASP A 86 -11.95 -9.30 -13.50
C ASP A 86 -10.52 -9.02 -14.01
N GLY A 87 -9.52 -9.21 -13.18
CA GLY A 87 -8.13 -9.04 -13.61
C GLY A 87 -7.23 -8.40 -12.57
N VAL A 88 -6.00 -8.14 -13.00
CA VAL A 88 -4.95 -7.54 -12.17
C VAL A 88 -4.43 -6.30 -12.85
N HIS A 89 -4.27 -5.22 -12.08
CA HIS A 89 -3.66 -4.00 -12.61
C HIS A 89 -2.76 -3.34 -11.55
N THR A 90 -1.84 -2.50 -12.02
CA THR A 90 -0.94 -1.74 -11.19
C THR A 90 -1.21 -0.26 -11.43
N PRO A 91 -1.94 0.42 -10.52
CA PRO A 91 -2.23 1.85 -10.72
C PRO A 91 -0.94 2.64 -10.87
N GLY A 92 -0.89 3.54 -11.83
CA GLY A 92 0.30 4.33 -12.13
C GLY A 92 1.43 3.53 -12.78
N GLY A 93 1.18 2.26 -13.14
CA GLY A 93 2.21 1.38 -13.65
C GLY A 93 2.41 1.38 -15.15
N TYR A 94 1.71 2.23 -15.87
CA TYR A 94 1.77 2.24 -17.33
C TYR A 94 3.13 2.65 -17.89
N TYR A 95 3.99 3.22 -17.07
CA TYR A 95 5.37 3.52 -17.46
C TYR A 95 6.32 2.33 -17.27
N ARG A 96 5.85 1.24 -16.67
CA ARG A 96 6.68 0.10 -16.33
C ARG A 96 6.53 -0.97 -17.40
N ALA A 97 7.64 -1.32 -18.01
CA ALA A 97 7.64 -2.26 -19.13
C ALA A 97 7.35 -3.71 -18.69
N HIS A 98 7.55 -4.02 -17.41
CA HIS A 98 7.47 -5.40 -16.93
C HIS A 98 6.60 -5.52 -15.69
N PRO A 99 5.84 -6.62 -15.54
CA PRO A 99 5.15 -6.92 -14.29
C PRO A 99 6.15 -7.04 -13.15
N ARG A 100 5.75 -6.57 -11.97
CA ARG A 100 6.57 -6.73 -10.78
C ARG A 100 6.56 -8.18 -10.34
N HIS A 101 7.73 -8.69 -9.96
CA HIS A 101 7.86 -10.05 -9.48
C HIS A 101 7.24 -10.18 -8.10
N SER A 102 6.40 -11.21 -7.89
CA SER A 102 5.71 -11.41 -6.60
C SER A 102 6.67 -11.69 -5.44
N ALA A 103 7.90 -12.15 -5.73
CA ALA A 103 8.93 -12.33 -4.70
C ALA A 103 9.28 -11.03 -3.97
N HIS A 104 8.95 -9.88 -4.56
CA HIS A 104 9.20 -8.57 -3.96
C HIS A 104 7.96 -7.99 -3.28
N ASP A 105 6.90 -8.79 -3.12
CA ASP A 105 5.74 -8.38 -2.34
C ASP A 105 6.10 -8.40 -0.86
N HIS A 106 5.91 -7.27 -0.20
CA HIS A 106 6.16 -7.16 1.23
C HIS A 106 4.91 -7.40 2.05
N VAL A 107 3.79 -6.87 1.58
CA VAL A 107 2.52 -6.95 2.30
C VAL A 107 1.40 -7.17 1.31
N ARG A 108 0.40 -7.96 1.70
CA ARG A 108 -0.83 -8.15 0.93
C ARG A 108 -2.03 -7.85 1.80
N PHE A 109 -2.91 -7.00 1.30
CA PHE A 109 -4.17 -6.66 1.96
C PHE A 109 -5.32 -7.38 1.26
N HIS A 110 -5.98 -8.27 1.98
CA HIS A 110 -7.21 -8.91 1.51
C HIS A 110 -8.39 -8.06 1.96
N MET A 111 -9.01 -7.37 1.02
CA MET A 111 -10.09 -6.45 1.34
C MET A 111 -11.44 -7.14 1.25
N SER A 112 -12.40 -6.69 2.07
CA SER A 112 -13.78 -7.20 2.04
C SER A 112 -14.49 -6.90 0.71
N SER A 113 -13.95 -5.99 -0.09
CA SER A 113 -14.44 -5.72 -1.45
C SER A 113 -14.14 -6.85 -2.42
N GLY A 114 -13.34 -7.84 -2.02
CA GLY A 114 -12.86 -8.92 -2.90
C GLY A 114 -11.52 -8.60 -3.55
N ALA A 115 -10.99 -7.40 -3.36
CA ALA A 115 -9.70 -7.03 -3.94
C ALA A 115 -8.55 -7.54 -3.07
N LEU A 116 -7.49 -7.99 -3.73
CA LEU A 116 -6.21 -8.29 -3.10
C LEU A 116 -5.22 -7.22 -3.53
N ILE A 117 -4.73 -6.46 -2.57
CA ILE A 117 -3.80 -5.36 -2.82
C ILE A 117 -2.43 -5.75 -2.31
N SER A 118 -1.44 -5.76 -3.19
CA SER A 118 -0.07 -6.15 -2.84
C SER A 118 0.85 -4.94 -2.93
N PHE A 119 1.59 -4.67 -1.86
CA PHE A 119 2.65 -3.67 -1.88
C PHE A 119 3.96 -4.35 -2.29
N ASN A 120 4.49 -3.92 -3.41
CA ASN A 120 5.69 -4.50 -4.02
C ASN A 120 6.80 -3.47 -4.06
N ASP A 121 7.99 -3.84 -3.60
CA ASP A 121 9.17 -2.99 -3.71
C ASP A 121 10.41 -3.87 -3.86
N PRO A 122 11.04 -3.88 -5.04
CA PRO A 122 12.25 -4.68 -5.27
C PRO A 122 13.50 -4.10 -4.62
N ARG A 123 13.45 -2.88 -4.08
CA ARG A 123 14.62 -2.27 -3.45
C ARG A 123 15.02 -3.00 -2.18
N ARG A 124 16.34 -3.15 -2.02
CA ARG A 124 16.92 -3.81 -0.85
C ARG A 124 17.10 -2.81 0.30
N PRO A 125 17.17 -3.29 1.56
CA PRO A 125 17.36 -2.39 2.71
C PRO A 125 18.60 -1.51 2.65
N ALA A 126 19.61 -1.89 1.86
CA ALA A 126 20.85 -1.11 1.71
C ALA A 126 20.65 0.21 0.96
N HIS A 127 19.54 0.39 0.27
CA HIS A 127 19.26 1.62 -0.45
C HIS A 127 18.90 2.76 0.51
N SER A 128 18.97 3.99 0.01
CA SER A 128 18.69 5.19 0.80
C SER A 128 17.29 5.14 1.43
N PHE A 129 17.18 5.62 2.67
CA PHE A 129 15.88 5.78 3.33
C PHE A 129 14.92 6.66 2.54
N ALA A 130 15.45 7.73 1.91
CA ALA A 130 14.62 8.65 1.15
C ALA A 130 13.96 8.00 -0.06
N ASP A 131 14.55 6.91 -0.57
CA ASP A 131 14.09 6.24 -1.78
C ASP A 131 13.23 5.01 -1.47
N ALA A 132 13.17 4.60 -0.24
CA ALA A 132 12.46 3.37 0.14
C ALA A 132 10.97 3.61 0.30
N GLY A 133 10.19 2.61 -0.11
CA GLY A 133 8.77 2.58 0.20
C GLY A 133 8.55 2.38 1.70
N GLN A 134 7.44 2.87 2.20
CA GLN A 134 7.07 2.72 3.61
C GLN A 134 5.60 2.45 3.78
N LEU A 135 5.31 1.64 4.80
CA LEU A 135 3.96 1.44 5.30
C LEU A 135 4.02 1.66 6.81
N ARG A 136 3.18 2.52 7.33
CA ARG A 136 3.12 2.83 8.76
C ARG A 136 1.68 2.98 9.22
N VAL A 137 1.44 2.68 10.48
CA VAL A 137 0.14 2.98 11.10
C VAL A 137 0.39 4.04 12.17
N ARG A 138 -0.31 5.17 12.04
CA ARG A 138 -0.21 6.27 12.97
C ARG A 138 -1.46 6.29 13.84
N GLY A 139 -1.27 6.47 15.12
CA GLY A 139 -2.38 6.57 16.06
C GLY A 139 -3.25 7.79 15.79
N ALA A 140 -4.47 7.77 16.32
CA ALA A 140 -5.38 8.90 16.26
C ALA A 140 -4.72 10.13 16.91
N ALA A 141 -4.72 11.24 16.18
CA ALA A 141 -4.13 12.47 16.70
C ALA A 141 -4.96 13.05 17.81
#